data_89002e44b5df50a78ee3ba013225853f
#
_entry.id   89002e44b5df50a78ee3ba013225853f
#
_cell.length_a   1.000
_cell.length_b   1.000
_cell.length_c   1.000
_cell.angle_alpha   90.00
_cell.angle_beta   90.00
_cell.angle_gamma   90.00
#
_symmetry.space_group_name_H-M   'P 1'
#
loop_
_entity.id
_entity.type
_entity.pdbx_description
1 polymer ?
#
loop_
_entity_poly.entity_id
_entity_poly.type
_entity_poly.pdbx_seq_one_letter_code
_entity_poly.pdbx_strand_id
1 'polypeptide(L)'
;RTSVGLLGGDLQVFGGGDPNLSGRFQDDDPTAIFRQWGAKLKEAGVVKVGALVLHTGIFDEVRLQPGWKEYDPWVWWNAPFGPLSLNDNCVDLKVEPGQEGQPVRARFVPDTAHLTLVNQARSSGKPQKAFGFTRQAGSSTVTLRGETGARATYWVAVENPTLYFGS
;
A
#
# COMPACT_ATOMS: atom_id res chain seq x y z
N ARG A 1 -24.72 -31.21 -3.78
CA ARG A 1 -23.69 -31.24 -2.72
C ARG A 1 -22.61 -30.33 -3.16
N THR A 2 -22.53 -29.12 -2.58
CA THR A 2 -21.40 -28.23 -2.73
C THR A 2 -20.16 -28.94 -2.18
N SER A 3 -19.13 -29.12 -2.97
CA SER A 3 -17.89 -29.70 -2.48
C SER A 3 -17.38 -28.81 -1.34
N VAL A 4 -17.10 -29.44 -0.20
CA VAL A 4 -16.55 -28.77 0.98
C VAL A 4 -15.34 -27.93 0.54
N GLY A 5 -15.39 -26.62 0.80
CA GLY A 5 -14.28 -25.72 0.54
C GLY A 5 -14.41 -24.76 -0.66
N LEU A 6 -15.51 -24.79 -1.41
CA LEU A 6 -15.76 -23.82 -2.47
C LEU A 6 -16.90 -22.88 -2.07
N LEU A 7 -16.63 -21.58 -2.02
CA LEU A 7 -17.68 -20.58 -2.07
C LEU A 7 -18.25 -20.59 -3.50
N GLY A 8 -19.55 -20.91 -3.66
CA GLY A 8 -20.20 -20.95 -4.97
C GLY A 8 -20.47 -19.58 -5.59
N GLY A 9 -19.70 -18.54 -5.21
CA GLY A 9 -19.87 -17.17 -5.65
C GLY A 9 -18.66 -16.29 -5.27
N ASP A 10 -18.88 -14.98 -5.30
CA ASP A 10 -17.87 -13.97 -5.03
C ASP A 10 -17.82 -13.60 -3.54
N LEU A 11 -16.64 -13.20 -3.08
CA LEU A 11 -16.46 -12.56 -1.78
C LEU A 11 -16.74 -11.06 -1.91
N GLN A 12 -17.75 -10.59 -1.16
CA GLN A 12 -18.13 -9.19 -1.18
C GLN A 12 -17.58 -8.48 0.07
N VAL A 13 -16.88 -7.36 -0.14
CA VAL A 13 -16.36 -6.51 0.92
C VAL A 13 -17.01 -5.13 0.83
N PHE A 14 -17.66 -4.71 1.91
CA PHE A 14 -18.33 -3.42 2.00
C PHE A 14 -17.43 -2.46 2.78
N GLY A 15 -16.99 -1.38 2.13
CA GLY A 15 -16.19 -0.34 2.75
C GLY A 15 -17.03 0.49 3.71
N GLY A 16 -16.60 0.61 4.96
CA GLY A 16 -17.21 1.42 6.01
C GLY A 16 -16.44 2.68 6.38
N GLY A 17 -15.32 2.95 5.72
CA GLY A 17 -14.46 4.10 6.05
C GLY A 17 -13.63 3.89 7.31
N ASP A 18 -13.32 2.64 7.70
CA ASP A 18 -12.48 2.37 8.87
C ASP A 18 -11.02 2.76 8.58
N PRO A 19 -10.45 3.76 9.28
CA PRO A 19 -9.06 4.18 9.11
C PRO A 19 -8.06 3.27 9.84
N ASN A 20 -8.54 2.32 10.67
CA ASN A 20 -7.67 1.53 11.55
C ASN A 20 -7.11 0.26 10.88
N LEU A 21 -7.40 0.02 9.61
CA LEU A 21 -6.80 -1.07 8.84
C LEU A 21 -5.37 -0.69 8.46
N SER A 22 -4.49 -0.62 9.44
CA SER A 22 -3.13 -0.10 9.32
C SER A 22 -2.16 -0.91 10.17
N GLY A 23 -0.91 -0.98 9.73
CA GLY A 23 0.19 -1.57 10.50
C GLY A 23 0.38 -0.93 11.88
N ARG A 24 -0.02 0.34 12.07
CA ARG A 24 0.05 1.04 13.37
C ARG A 24 -0.66 0.28 14.50
N PHE A 25 -1.70 -0.47 14.18
CA PHE A 25 -2.53 -1.20 15.15
C PHE A 25 -2.30 -2.71 15.09
N GLN A 26 -1.27 -3.15 14.35
CA GLN A 26 -1.02 -4.55 14.04
C GLN A 26 0.49 -4.88 14.04
N ASP A 27 1.23 -4.37 15.03
CA ASP A 27 2.68 -4.62 15.21
C ASP A 27 3.50 -4.33 13.93
N ASP A 28 3.25 -3.19 13.30
CA ASP A 28 3.86 -2.75 12.02
C ASP A 28 3.59 -3.67 10.82
N ASP A 29 2.53 -4.48 10.89
CA ASP A 29 2.12 -5.35 9.80
C ASP A 29 0.81 -4.89 9.15
N PRO A 30 0.85 -4.18 8.04
CA PRO A 30 -0.34 -3.64 7.38
C PRO A 30 -1.27 -4.71 6.81
N THR A 31 -0.81 -5.96 6.68
CA THR A 31 -1.59 -7.07 6.11
C THR A 31 -2.18 -8.02 7.16
N ALA A 32 -1.95 -7.77 8.45
CA ALA A 32 -2.40 -8.64 9.53
C ALA A 32 -3.92 -8.87 9.52
N ILE A 33 -4.70 -7.82 9.21
CA ILE A 33 -6.16 -7.92 9.12
C ILE A 33 -6.62 -8.90 8.04
N PHE A 34 -5.95 -8.92 6.89
CA PHE A 34 -6.29 -9.84 5.80
C PHE A 34 -5.98 -11.29 6.18
N ARG A 35 -4.91 -11.54 6.94
CA ARG A 35 -4.65 -12.88 7.48
C ARG A 35 -5.73 -13.31 8.49
N GLN A 36 -6.19 -12.39 9.35
CA GLN A 36 -7.28 -12.66 10.28
C GLN A 36 -8.59 -13.00 9.52
N TRP A 37 -8.92 -12.25 8.48
CA TRP A 37 -10.09 -12.53 7.64
C TRP A 37 -9.94 -13.85 6.91
N GLY A 38 -8.75 -14.12 6.33
CA GLY A 38 -8.46 -15.39 5.67
C GLY A 38 -8.58 -16.59 6.62
N ALA A 39 -8.12 -16.46 7.87
CA ALA A 39 -8.30 -17.49 8.89
C ALA A 39 -9.79 -17.76 9.18
N LYS A 40 -10.60 -16.71 9.37
CA LYS A 40 -12.06 -16.85 9.58
C LYS A 40 -12.78 -17.48 8.38
N LEU A 41 -12.41 -17.12 7.16
CA LEU A 41 -12.95 -17.74 5.95
C LEU A 41 -12.60 -19.23 5.90
N LYS A 42 -11.37 -19.58 6.24
CA LYS A 42 -10.91 -20.98 6.31
C LYS A 42 -11.65 -21.77 7.39
N GLU A 43 -11.84 -21.19 8.58
CA GLU A 43 -12.65 -21.78 9.65
C GLU A 43 -14.10 -22.04 9.22
N ALA A 44 -14.67 -21.14 8.41
CA ALA A 44 -15.99 -21.30 7.80
C ALA A 44 -16.00 -22.30 6.62
N GLY A 45 -14.87 -22.96 6.32
CA GLY A 45 -14.77 -23.95 5.25
C GLY A 45 -14.57 -23.36 3.85
N VAL A 46 -14.31 -22.04 3.73
CA VAL A 46 -14.04 -21.38 2.45
C VAL A 46 -12.58 -21.50 2.11
N VAL A 47 -12.24 -22.20 1.02
CA VAL A 47 -10.86 -22.36 0.55
C VAL A 47 -10.60 -21.69 -0.81
N LYS A 48 -11.68 -21.31 -1.50
CA LYS A 48 -11.60 -20.61 -2.79
C LYS A 48 -12.84 -19.76 -3.00
N VAL A 49 -12.66 -18.59 -3.57
CA VAL A 49 -13.76 -17.67 -3.98
C VAL A 49 -13.68 -17.44 -5.50
N GLY A 50 -14.77 -17.03 -6.12
CA GLY A 50 -14.82 -16.68 -7.54
C GLY A 50 -14.06 -15.40 -7.82
N ALA A 51 -14.56 -14.29 -7.28
CA ALA A 51 -13.93 -12.98 -7.35
C ALA A 51 -14.02 -12.26 -6.01
N LEU A 52 -13.21 -11.21 -5.85
CA LEU A 52 -13.34 -10.22 -4.78
C LEU A 52 -14.09 -9.01 -5.34
N VAL A 53 -15.25 -8.70 -4.75
CA VAL A 53 -16.07 -7.55 -5.14
C VAL A 53 -16.03 -6.52 -4.03
N LEU A 54 -15.58 -5.30 -4.36
CA LEU A 54 -15.42 -4.20 -3.42
C LEU A 54 -16.56 -3.18 -3.59
N HIS A 55 -17.31 -2.95 -2.52
CA HIS A 55 -18.43 -2.01 -2.48
C HIS A 55 -18.00 -0.71 -1.80
N THR A 56 -18.11 0.42 -2.53
CA THR A 56 -17.66 1.73 -2.08
C THR A 56 -18.76 2.78 -2.00
N GLY A 57 -20.00 2.39 -2.22
CA GLY A 57 -21.15 3.27 -2.45
C GLY A 57 -21.64 4.10 -1.26
N ILE A 58 -21.02 4.01 -0.07
CA ILE A 58 -21.37 4.85 1.09
C ILE A 58 -20.69 6.22 1.06
N PHE A 59 -19.65 6.40 0.22
CA PHE A 59 -18.95 7.67 0.02
C PHE A 59 -19.23 8.16 -1.42
N ASP A 60 -19.10 9.47 -1.62
CA ASP A 60 -19.00 10.04 -2.95
C ASP A 60 -17.65 9.70 -3.60
N GLU A 61 -17.42 10.17 -4.82
CA GLU A 61 -16.18 9.92 -5.55
C GLU A 61 -15.07 10.95 -5.23
N VAL A 62 -15.32 11.87 -4.31
CA VAL A 62 -14.33 12.88 -3.88
C VAL A 62 -13.33 12.20 -2.98
N ARG A 63 -12.10 12.06 -3.45
CA ARG A 63 -11.01 11.37 -2.75
C ARG A 63 -10.00 12.31 -2.10
N LEU A 64 -10.03 13.58 -2.48
CA LEU A 64 -9.14 14.61 -1.96
C LEU A 64 -9.94 15.84 -1.58
N GLN A 65 -9.60 16.45 -0.47
CA GLN A 65 -10.14 17.75 -0.12
C GLN A 65 -9.77 18.81 -1.20
N PRO A 66 -10.69 19.69 -1.59
CA PRO A 66 -10.42 20.67 -2.64
C PRO A 66 -9.16 21.51 -2.44
N GLY A 67 -8.83 21.87 -1.19
CA GLY A 67 -7.63 22.64 -0.84
C GLY A 67 -6.32 21.84 -0.86
N TRP A 68 -6.36 20.52 -1.05
CA TRP A 68 -5.16 19.68 -1.06
C TRP A 68 -4.53 19.52 -2.45
N LYS A 69 -5.19 20.01 -3.49
CA LYS A 69 -4.72 19.87 -4.89
C LYS A 69 -3.39 20.58 -5.18
N GLU A 70 -2.99 21.51 -4.31
CA GLU A 70 -1.73 22.26 -4.42
C GLU A 70 -0.51 21.48 -3.91
N TYR A 71 -0.72 20.34 -3.20
CA TYR A 71 0.34 19.52 -2.66
C TYR A 71 0.67 18.35 -3.57
N ASP A 72 1.90 17.86 -3.44
CA ASP A 72 2.33 16.66 -4.14
C ASP A 72 1.42 15.47 -3.79
N PRO A 73 0.80 14.81 -4.78
CA PRO A 73 -0.22 13.78 -4.52
C PRO A 73 0.34 12.47 -3.95
N TRP A 74 1.65 12.33 -3.84
CA TRP A 74 2.32 11.14 -3.30
C TRP A 74 2.79 11.28 -1.85
N VAL A 75 2.63 12.43 -1.24
CA VAL A 75 3.00 12.63 0.17
C VAL A 75 1.93 12.08 1.09
N TRP A 76 2.33 11.47 2.19
CA TRP A 76 1.43 10.74 3.07
C TRP A 76 0.31 11.61 3.70
N TRP A 77 0.61 12.89 3.99
CA TRP A 77 -0.40 13.81 4.56
C TRP A 77 -1.42 14.31 3.53
N ASN A 78 -1.22 14.00 2.26
CA ASN A 78 -2.13 14.29 1.16
C ASN A 78 -2.69 12.99 0.55
N ALA A 79 -2.62 11.89 1.30
CA ALA A 79 -3.14 10.61 0.84
C ALA A 79 -4.65 10.69 0.59
N PRO A 80 -5.15 10.19 -0.54
CA PRO A 80 -6.57 10.13 -0.80
C PRO A 80 -7.30 9.29 0.24
N PHE A 81 -8.56 9.62 0.50
CA PHE A 81 -9.42 8.85 1.39
C PHE A 81 -10.51 8.11 0.61
N GLY A 82 -11.12 7.12 1.25
CA GLY A 82 -12.19 6.32 0.66
C GLY A 82 -12.81 5.36 1.66
N PRO A 83 -13.88 4.67 1.26
CA PRO A 83 -14.58 3.72 2.15
C PRO A 83 -13.77 2.45 2.45
N LEU A 84 -12.80 2.13 1.62
CA LEU A 84 -11.82 1.06 1.84
C LEU A 84 -10.45 1.70 1.97
N SER A 85 -9.85 1.60 3.14
CA SER A 85 -8.53 2.15 3.45
C SER A 85 -7.61 1.03 3.93
N LEU A 86 -6.34 1.10 3.55
CA LEU A 86 -5.30 0.20 4.02
C LEU A 86 -4.02 1.00 4.26
N ASN A 87 -3.43 0.84 5.45
CA ASN A 87 -2.15 1.44 5.82
C ASN A 87 -2.11 2.96 5.55
N ASP A 88 -3.13 3.69 6.01
CA ASP A 88 -3.34 5.13 5.80
C ASP A 88 -3.37 5.52 4.30
N ASN A 89 -3.77 4.61 3.43
CA ASN A 89 -3.72 4.73 1.96
C ASN A 89 -2.30 5.06 1.45
N CYS A 90 -1.30 4.51 2.13
CA CYS A 90 0.10 4.60 1.78
C CYS A 90 0.74 3.21 1.66
N VAL A 91 1.80 3.16 0.88
CA VAL A 91 2.72 2.02 0.83
C VAL A 91 4.04 2.46 1.45
N ASP A 92 4.58 1.68 2.38
CA ASP A 92 5.90 1.96 2.94
C ASP A 92 6.99 1.57 1.94
N LEU A 93 7.77 2.53 1.48
CA LEU A 93 9.01 2.28 0.74
C LEU A 93 10.14 2.13 1.76
N LYS A 94 10.50 0.88 2.08
CA LYS A 94 11.60 0.56 2.98
C LYS A 94 12.90 0.47 2.22
N VAL A 95 13.93 1.16 2.70
CA VAL A 95 15.25 1.26 2.08
C VAL A 95 16.33 0.83 3.05
N GLU A 96 17.21 -0.06 2.61
CA GLU A 96 18.36 -0.53 3.36
C GLU A 96 19.63 -0.38 2.52
N PRO A 97 20.63 0.38 2.99
CA PRO A 97 21.93 0.43 2.32
C PRO A 97 22.64 -0.91 2.44
N GLY A 98 23.50 -1.20 1.48
CA GLY A 98 24.41 -2.34 1.44
C GLY A 98 25.87 -1.89 1.39
N GLN A 99 26.66 -2.53 0.54
CA GLN A 99 28.03 -2.11 0.30
C GLN A 99 28.08 -0.78 -0.45
N GLU A 100 29.06 0.06 -0.10
CA GLU A 100 29.25 1.37 -0.72
C GLU A 100 29.34 1.26 -2.25
N GLY A 101 28.66 2.16 -2.96
CA GLY A 101 28.60 2.20 -4.41
C GLY A 101 27.61 1.21 -5.05
N GLN A 102 27.13 0.21 -4.31
CA GLN A 102 26.13 -0.74 -4.81
C GLN A 102 24.71 -0.16 -4.70
N PRO A 103 23.74 -0.64 -5.50
CA PRO A 103 22.34 -0.28 -5.33
C PRO A 103 21.87 -0.54 -3.90
N VAL A 104 21.05 0.35 -3.36
CA VAL A 104 20.36 0.08 -2.10
C VAL A 104 19.36 -1.06 -2.29
N ARG A 105 19.07 -1.82 -1.24
CA ARG A 105 17.90 -2.71 -1.21
C ARG A 105 16.68 -1.86 -0.90
N ALA A 106 15.69 -1.94 -1.77
CA ALA A 106 14.46 -1.19 -1.58
C ALA A 106 13.25 -2.07 -1.93
N ARG A 107 12.18 -1.96 -1.14
CA ARG A 107 10.95 -2.72 -1.33
C ARG A 107 9.75 -1.98 -0.79
N PHE A 108 8.59 -2.27 -1.33
CA PHE A 108 7.31 -1.84 -0.78
C PHE A 108 6.82 -2.77 0.33
N VAL A 109 6.13 -2.21 1.31
CA VAL A 109 5.41 -2.93 2.38
C VAL A 109 4.04 -2.27 2.57
N PRO A 110 2.93 -2.99 2.38
CA PRO A 110 2.89 -4.36 1.88
C PRO A 110 3.47 -4.48 0.47
N ASP A 111 3.86 -5.70 0.10
CA ASP A 111 4.17 -6.00 -1.30
C ASP A 111 2.89 -5.85 -2.12
N THR A 112 2.95 -5.10 -3.20
CA THR A 112 1.77 -4.74 -4.01
C THR A 112 2.12 -4.58 -5.47
N ALA A 113 1.22 -5.00 -6.36
CA ALA A 113 1.29 -4.73 -7.78
C ALA A 113 0.79 -3.31 -8.16
N HIS A 114 0.23 -2.56 -7.17
CA HIS A 114 -0.33 -1.22 -7.40
C HIS A 114 0.74 -0.16 -7.73
N LEU A 115 1.96 -0.35 -7.22
CA LEU A 115 3.09 0.54 -7.48
C LEU A 115 4.27 -0.22 -8.09
N THR A 116 5.00 0.46 -8.97
CA THR A 116 6.25 -0.04 -9.57
C THR A 116 7.43 0.73 -9.02
N LEU A 117 8.43 0.04 -8.50
CA LEU A 117 9.65 0.66 -7.99
C LEU A 117 10.76 0.68 -9.05
N VAL A 118 11.25 1.87 -9.39
CA VAL A 118 12.47 2.08 -10.17
C VAL A 118 13.58 2.53 -9.21
N ASN A 119 14.48 1.61 -8.88
CA ASN A 119 15.56 1.86 -7.93
C ASN A 119 16.83 2.31 -8.67
N GLN A 120 17.15 3.60 -8.59
CA GLN A 120 18.36 4.23 -9.12
C GLN A 120 19.30 4.71 -7.99
N ALA A 121 18.96 4.41 -6.73
CA ALA A 121 19.72 4.85 -5.58
C ALA A 121 20.87 3.92 -5.24
N ARG A 122 21.93 4.48 -4.63
CA ARG A 122 23.14 3.77 -4.25
C ARG A 122 23.43 3.88 -2.76
N SER A 123 24.10 2.88 -2.26
CA SER A 123 24.62 2.85 -0.90
C SER A 123 25.88 3.74 -0.80
N SER A 124 25.99 4.49 0.30
CA SER A 124 27.10 5.40 0.58
C SER A 124 27.62 5.17 1.98
N GLY A 125 28.93 5.38 2.20
CA GLY A 125 29.50 5.39 3.55
C GLY A 125 29.18 6.66 4.35
N LYS A 126 28.43 7.61 3.77
CA LYS A 126 28.06 8.90 4.38
C LYS A 126 26.55 9.00 4.57
N PRO A 127 26.08 9.87 5.49
CA PRO A 127 24.67 10.20 5.58
C PRO A 127 24.10 10.70 4.25
N GLN A 128 22.78 10.70 4.15
CA GLN A 128 22.03 11.01 2.94
C GLN A 128 22.52 12.24 2.18
N LYS A 129 22.77 12.07 0.88
CA LYS A 129 23.01 13.17 -0.06
C LYS A 129 21.98 13.09 -1.18
N ALA A 130 21.13 14.13 -1.28
CA ALA A 130 20.08 14.22 -2.31
C ALA A 130 19.27 12.90 -2.47
N PHE A 131 18.98 12.24 -1.35
CA PHE A 131 18.31 10.95 -1.33
C PHE A 131 16.81 11.11 -1.12
N GLY A 132 16.02 10.46 -1.94
CA GLY A 132 14.57 10.48 -1.85
C GLY A 132 13.92 9.80 -3.03
N PHE A 133 12.60 9.90 -3.08
CA PHE A 133 11.83 9.37 -4.20
C PHE A 133 11.08 10.48 -4.92
N THR A 134 10.74 10.21 -6.18
CA THR A 134 9.84 11.02 -7.00
C THR A 134 8.78 10.15 -7.63
N ARG A 135 7.61 10.72 -7.87
CA ARG A 135 6.52 10.11 -8.61
C ARG A 135 5.81 11.21 -9.41
N GLN A 136 5.36 10.90 -10.60
CA GLN A 136 4.53 11.81 -11.39
C GLN A 136 3.06 11.57 -11.05
N ALA A 137 2.24 12.61 -11.06
CA ALA A 137 0.78 12.48 -10.93
C ALA A 137 0.23 11.56 -12.04
N GLY A 138 -0.70 10.70 -11.68
CA GLY A 138 -1.26 9.70 -12.59
C GLY A 138 -0.36 8.50 -12.89
N SER A 139 0.84 8.42 -12.28
CA SER A 139 1.77 7.33 -12.49
C SER A 139 1.82 6.37 -11.31
N SER A 140 1.85 5.07 -11.55
CA SER A 140 2.17 4.05 -10.54
C SER A 140 3.67 3.88 -10.30
N THR A 141 4.54 4.57 -11.06
CA THR A 141 5.99 4.42 -10.96
C THR A 141 6.59 5.35 -9.91
N VAL A 142 7.24 4.76 -8.93
CA VAL A 142 8.02 5.44 -7.89
C VAL A 142 9.49 5.28 -8.21
N THR A 143 10.20 6.39 -8.42
CA THR A 143 11.63 6.38 -8.71
C THR A 143 12.42 6.81 -7.47
N LEU A 144 13.24 5.91 -6.93
CA LEU A 144 14.15 6.17 -5.82
C LEU A 144 15.52 6.59 -6.37
N ARG A 145 16.08 7.72 -5.87
CA ARG A 145 17.34 8.30 -6.35
C ARG A 145 18.23 8.80 -5.22
N GLY A 146 19.49 9.05 -5.55
CA GLY A 146 20.48 9.61 -4.65
C GLY A 146 21.32 8.58 -3.93
N GLU A 147 21.96 8.98 -2.84
CA GLU A 147 22.89 8.13 -2.09
C GLU A 147 22.55 8.16 -0.60
N THR A 148 22.59 6.99 0.06
CA THR A 148 22.37 6.90 1.50
C THR A 148 23.23 5.81 2.15
N GLY A 149 23.73 6.12 3.36
CA GLY A 149 24.34 5.16 4.28
C GLY A 149 23.40 4.77 5.43
N ALA A 150 22.19 5.31 5.47
CA ALA A 150 21.22 5.05 6.53
C ALA A 150 19.98 4.33 6.01
N ARG A 151 19.36 3.53 6.87
CA ARG A 151 18.01 2.99 6.62
C ARG A 151 17.00 4.12 6.58
N ALA A 152 16.04 4.00 5.70
CA ALA A 152 14.94 4.97 5.59
C ALA A 152 13.61 4.25 5.30
N THR A 153 12.52 4.87 5.74
CA THR A 153 11.16 4.49 5.34
C THR A 153 10.45 5.74 4.82
N TYR A 154 9.85 5.64 3.66
CA TYR A 154 9.01 6.68 3.09
C TYR A 154 7.59 6.13 2.95
N TRP A 155 6.60 6.94 3.30
CA TRP A 155 5.19 6.63 3.11
C TRP A 155 4.74 7.25 1.78
N VAL A 156 4.48 6.39 0.81
CA VAL A 156 4.08 6.79 -0.55
C VAL A 156 2.57 6.67 -0.67
N ALA A 157 1.88 7.79 -0.75
CA ALA A 157 0.42 7.79 -0.90
C ALA A 157 0.00 7.13 -2.22
N VAL A 158 -1.08 6.35 -2.20
CA VAL A 158 -1.67 5.75 -3.39
C VAL A 158 -2.72 6.69 -4.00
N GLU A 159 -2.98 6.62 -5.30
CA GLU A 159 -3.98 7.47 -5.94
C GLU A 159 -5.39 6.90 -5.82
N ASN A 160 -5.51 5.59 -5.76
CA ASN A 160 -6.78 4.90 -5.66
C ASN A 160 -6.77 3.91 -4.50
N PRO A 161 -7.28 4.32 -3.32
CA PRO A 161 -7.34 3.46 -2.14
C PRO A 161 -8.08 2.14 -2.38
N THR A 162 -9.17 2.16 -3.13
CA THR A 162 -9.97 0.96 -3.41
C THR A 162 -9.19 -0.06 -4.24
N LEU A 163 -8.51 0.39 -5.30
CA LEU A 163 -7.69 -0.51 -6.12
C LEU A 163 -6.49 -1.03 -5.33
N TYR A 164 -5.86 -0.20 -4.51
CA TYR A 164 -4.78 -0.62 -3.62
C TYR A 164 -5.25 -1.65 -2.59
N PHE A 165 -6.42 -1.43 -1.98
CA PHE A 165 -7.00 -2.38 -1.02
C PHE A 165 -7.25 -3.76 -1.63
N GLY A 166 -7.59 -3.82 -2.90
CA GLY A 166 -7.93 -5.06 -3.62
C GLY A 166 -6.76 -5.72 -4.37
N SER A 167 -5.54 -5.12 -4.33
CA SER A 167 -4.38 -5.58 -5.12
C SER A 167 -3.51 -6.63 -4.45
#